data_f04c170970b46241e8944b6498146cfb
#
_entry.id   f04c170970b46241e8944b6498146cfb
#
_cell.length_a   1.000
_cell.length_b   1.000
_cell.length_c   1.000
_cell.angle_alpha   90.00
_cell.angle_beta   90.00
_cell.angle_gamma   90.00
#
_symmetry.space_group_name_H-M   'P 1'
#
loop_
_entity.id
_entity.type
_entity.pdbx_description
1 polymer ?
#
loop_
_entity_poly.entity_id
_entity_poly.type
_entity_poly.pdbx_seq_one_letter_code
_entity_poly.pdbx_strand_id
1 'polypeptide(L)'
;MNIKKATYGDVDVTEILKNEIKNFGFAKASNDVFEDTNPGHAKYLIIYGDTEKIIVPENELFLPKTKTIGIVIICTNSYFVLGLRFVKKFNHYYKGNYNIKFYLFSDLSPKVYLPKIDVTHIKENHDHWHEGTNSKFKNIIKLEKENCDYIYYFDADTNIDKNFDESWFLGELVGGEHYGNRSWLSNGKGFDRNKIGKSYVPLDSKLKYTYYYGAFFGGKKESVIDFCKTLRGYQIEDKKINYEPPVNDESYINAYFHFNPPQKTVLTEQFKFLISDKGGIGETRNTKLDIKNMLIEMLACKDKVYDIVHGKIKTIN
;
A
#
# COMPACT_ATOMS: atom_id res chain seq x y z
N MET A 1 14.03 11.02 -3.38
CA MET A 1 15.39 11.29 -2.86
C MET A 1 15.32 12.40 -1.82
N ASN A 2 15.88 12.21 -0.65
CA ASN A 2 16.00 13.27 0.34
C ASN A 2 17.29 14.07 0.06
N ILE A 3 17.16 15.31 -0.36
CA ILE A 3 18.30 16.17 -0.69
C ILE A 3 18.85 16.77 0.60
N LYS A 4 20.04 16.32 1.01
CA LYS A 4 20.75 16.83 2.19
C LYS A 4 21.55 18.10 1.88
N LYS A 5 22.21 18.08 0.73
CA LYS A 5 23.03 19.20 0.25
C LYS A 5 23.06 19.20 -1.27
N ALA A 6 23.12 20.37 -1.87
CA ALA A 6 23.42 20.54 -3.28
C ALA A 6 24.37 21.69 -3.49
N THR A 7 25.32 21.55 -4.44
CA THR A 7 26.21 22.64 -4.86
C THR A 7 26.15 22.81 -6.37
N TYR A 8 26.25 24.05 -6.84
CA TYR A 8 26.46 24.38 -8.25
C TYR A 8 27.77 25.15 -8.35
N GLY A 9 28.75 24.54 -9.03
CA GLY A 9 30.14 24.95 -8.80
C GLY A 9 30.49 24.76 -7.32
N ASP A 10 30.99 25.82 -6.68
CA ASP A 10 31.41 25.81 -5.27
C ASP A 10 30.34 26.39 -4.32
N VAL A 11 29.19 26.83 -4.85
CA VAL A 11 28.15 27.50 -4.05
C VAL A 11 27.08 26.51 -3.60
N ASP A 12 26.65 26.60 -2.35
CA ASP A 12 25.51 25.82 -1.82
C ASP A 12 24.20 26.38 -2.39
N VAL A 13 23.50 25.51 -3.13
CA VAL A 13 22.22 25.81 -3.79
C VAL A 13 21.09 24.91 -3.30
N THR A 14 21.25 24.33 -2.12
CA THR A 14 20.34 23.30 -1.57
C THR A 14 18.89 23.76 -1.55
N GLU A 15 18.64 24.96 -1.02
CA GLU A 15 17.27 25.46 -0.90
C GLU A 15 16.69 25.92 -2.23
N ILE A 16 17.51 26.47 -3.13
CA ILE A 16 17.10 26.82 -4.49
C ILE A 16 16.67 25.55 -5.23
N LEU A 17 17.50 24.50 -5.18
CA LEU A 17 17.18 23.22 -5.81
C LEU A 17 15.89 22.59 -5.27
N LYS A 18 15.69 22.61 -3.95
CA LYS A 18 14.45 22.10 -3.34
C LYS A 18 13.22 22.86 -3.82
N ASN A 19 13.32 24.19 -3.94
CA ASN A 19 12.24 25.04 -4.42
C ASN A 19 11.93 24.79 -5.91
N GLU A 20 12.95 24.63 -6.76
CA GLU A 20 12.77 24.28 -8.16
C GLU A 20 12.03 22.94 -8.31
N ILE A 21 12.48 21.91 -7.59
CA ILE A 21 11.83 20.59 -7.61
C ILE A 21 10.39 20.68 -7.08
N LYS A 22 10.15 21.46 -6.03
CA LYS A 22 8.81 21.64 -5.46
C LYS A 22 7.85 22.33 -6.44
N ASN A 23 8.34 23.33 -7.17
CA ASN A 23 7.51 24.15 -8.04
C ASN A 23 7.31 23.52 -9.43
N PHE A 24 8.34 22.88 -9.97
CA PHE A 24 8.37 22.42 -11.37
C PHE A 24 8.55 20.89 -11.51
N GLY A 25 8.90 20.16 -10.44
CA GLY A 25 9.20 18.73 -10.50
C GLY A 25 10.60 18.39 -11.03
N PHE A 26 11.36 19.37 -11.45
CA PHE A 26 12.73 19.23 -11.98
C PHE A 26 13.55 20.49 -11.69
N ALA A 27 14.85 20.41 -11.90
CA ALA A 27 15.72 21.59 -11.93
C ALA A 27 16.70 21.49 -13.11
N LYS A 28 16.99 22.61 -13.76
CA LYS A 28 18.04 22.68 -14.78
C LYS A 28 19.34 23.11 -14.11
N ALA A 29 20.42 22.38 -14.34
CA ALA A 29 21.75 22.75 -13.88
C ALA A 29 22.28 23.91 -14.75
N SER A 30 21.85 25.14 -14.50
CA SER A 30 22.20 26.28 -15.33
C SER A 30 22.43 27.55 -14.51
N ASN A 31 23.17 28.49 -15.09
CA ASN A 31 23.41 29.79 -14.51
C ASN A 31 22.12 30.63 -14.38
N ASP A 32 21.09 30.36 -15.19
CA ASP A 32 19.78 31.02 -15.08
C ASP A 32 19.03 30.64 -13.80
N VAL A 33 19.27 29.41 -13.29
CA VAL A 33 18.64 28.88 -12.07
C VAL A 33 19.47 29.14 -10.82
N PHE A 34 20.80 28.95 -10.91
CA PHE A 34 21.70 28.93 -9.74
C PHE A 34 22.72 30.07 -9.74
N GLU A 35 22.59 31.00 -10.66
CA GLU A 35 23.54 32.10 -10.90
C GLU A 35 24.92 31.63 -11.43
N ASP A 36 25.67 32.54 -12.07
CA ASP A 36 27.01 32.23 -12.57
C ASP A 36 28.06 32.38 -11.49
N THR A 37 28.33 31.32 -10.76
CA THR A 37 29.26 31.32 -9.62
C THR A 37 30.72 31.26 -10.02
N ASN A 38 31.04 30.94 -11.29
CA ASN A 38 32.41 30.85 -11.81
C ASN A 38 32.42 31.06 -13.34
N PRO A 39 32.41 32.32 -13.82
CA PRO A 39 32.33 32.66 -15.22
C PRO A 39 33.48 32.02 -16.05
N GLY A 40 33.11 31.46 -17.20
CA GLY A 40 34.07 30.87 -18.14
C GLY A 40 34.50 29.44 -17.82
N HIS A 41 33.96 28.81 -16.75
CA HIS A 41 34.23 27.43 -16.40
C HIS A 41 32.94 26.59 -16.44
N ALA A 42 33.02 25.36 -16.95
CA ALA A 42 31.92 24.42 -16.88
C ALA A 42 31.61 24.04 -15.42
N LYS A 43 30.30 24.04 -15.08
CA LYS A 43 29.81 23.76 -13.73
C LYS A 43 29.02 22.47 -13.70
N TYR A 44 28.92 21.95 -12.51
CA TYR A 44 28.09 20.75 -12.23
C TYR A 44 27.17 21.07 -11.06
N LEU A 45 25.91 20.65 -11.18
CA LEU A 45 25.03 20.54 -10.03
C LEU A 45 25.34 19.21 -9.34
N ILE A 46 25.89 19.27 -8.14
CA ILE A 46 26.23 18.10 -7.33
C ILE A 46 25.23 18.00 -6.20
N ILE A 47 24.51 16.88 -6.15
CA ILE A 47 23.44 16.65 -5.18
C ILE A 47 23.80 15.47 -4.29
N TYR A 48 23.75 15.67 -2.99
CA TYR A 48 24.00 14.65 -1.98
C TYR A 48 22.68 14.21 -1.36
N GLY A 49 22.31 12.95 -1.54
CA GLY A 49 21.19 12.27 -0.89
C GLY A 49 21.63 11.54 0.38
N ASP A 50 20.78 10.62 0.86
CA ASP A 50 21.08 9.80 2.04
C ASP A 50 22.21 8.80 1.78
N THR A 51 22.21 8.18 0.60
CA THR A 51 23.14 7.11 0.20
C THR A 51 23.76 7.32 -1.17
N GLU A 52 23.41 8.40 -1.87
CA GLU A 52 23.81 8.65 -3.25
C GLU A 52 24.36 10.07 -3.45
N LYS A 53 25.27 10.18 -4.41
CA LYS A 53 25.75 11.45 -4.96
C LYS A 53 25.41 11.47 -6.44
N ILE A 54 24.71 12.53 -6.87
CA ILE A 54 24.34 12.72 -8.28
C ILE A 54 25.11 13.92 -8.80
N ILE A 55 25.64 13.82 -10.00
CA ILE A 55 26.33 14.89 -10.71
C ILE A 55 25.57 15.15 -12.01
N VAL A 56 25.06 16.36 -12.16
CA VAL A 56 24.31 16.82 -13.33
C VAL A 56 25.18 17.84 -14.06
N PRO A 57 25.59 17.59 -15.31
CA PRO A 57 26.34 18.55 -16.10
C PRO A 57 25.58 19.85 -16.32
N GLU A 58 26.32 20.93 -16.54
CA GLU A 58 25.72 22.22 -16.90
C GLU A 58 24.83 22.10 -18.13
N ASN A 59 23.68 22.78 -18.08
CA ASN A 59 22.59 22.75 -19.05
C ASN A 59 21.78 21.47 -19.14
N GLU A 60 22.07 20.43 -18.34
CA GLU A 60 21.23 19.24 -18.24
C GLU A 60 20.13 19.37 -17.16
N LEU A 61 19.10 18.55 -17.31
CA LEU A 61 17.98 18.51 -16.37
C LEU A 61 18.24 17.47 -15.28
N PHE A 62 18.03 17.88 -14.06
CA PHE A 62 17.88 16.98 -12.92
C PHE A 62 16.40 16.64 -12.74
N LEU A 63 16.06 15.37 -12.94
CA LEU A 63 14.77 14.82 -12.61
C LEU A 63 14.93 13.95 -11.36
N PRO A 64 14.44 14.40 -10.20
CA PRO A 64 14.53 13.58 -9.01
C PRO A 64 13.79 12.27 -9.24
N LYS A 65 14.45 11.17 -8.93
CA LYS A 65 13.82 9.85 -8.98
C LYS A 65 12.71 9.83 -7.93
N THR A 66 11.48 10.01 -8.37
CA THR A 66 10.30 9.90 -7.49
C THR A 66 10.17 8.45 -7.07
N LYS A 67 10.09 8.21 -5.76
CA LYS A 67 9.81 6.88 -5.23
C LYS A 67 8.42 6.42 -5.63
N THR A 68 8.27 5.12 -5.81
CA THR A 68 7.00 4.51 -6.20
C THR A 68 6.48 3.64 -5.06
N ILE A 69 5.22 3.83 -4.71
CA ILE A 69 4.47 3.00 -3.78
C ILE A 69 3.57 2.06 -4.57
N GLY A 70 3.80 0.76 -4.45
CA GLY A 70 2.91 -0.28 -4.93
C GLY A 70 1.76 -0.51 -3.95
N ILE A 71 0.53 -0.29 -4.38
CA ILE A 71 -0.68 -0.56 -3.60
C ILE A 71 -1.29 -1.86 -4.11
N VAL A 72 -1.37 -2.85 -3.23
CA VAL A 72 -1.84 -4.21 -3.53
C VAL A 72 -3.25 -4.40 -3.04
N ILE A 73 -4.12 -4.89 -3.90
CA ILE A 73 -5.53 -5.17 -3.61
C ILE A 73 -5.90 -6.53 -4.21
N ILE A 74 -6.51 -7.40 -3.42
CA ILE A 74 -7.11 -8.65 -3.88
C ILE A 74 -8.62 -8.44 -3.92
N CYS A 75 -9.20 -8.50 -5.11
CA CYS A 75 -10.61 -8.16 -5.33
C CYS A 75 -11.23 -9.06 -6.40
N THR A 76 -11.48 -10.31 -6.06
CA THR A 76 -12.14 -11.28 -6.92
C THR A 76 -13.66 -11.27 -6.71
N ASN A 77 -14.41 -11.71 -7.70
CA ASN A 77 -15.88 -11.80 -7.65
C ASN A 77 -16.55 -10.45 -7.30
N SER A 78 -17.46 -10.44 -6.34
CA SER A 78 -18.17 -9.23 -5.88
C SER A 78 -17.25 -8.17 -5.28
N TYR A 79 -16.06 -8.54 -4.78
CA TYR A 79 -15.07 -7.60 -4.28
C TYR A 79 -14.38 -6.78 -5.38
N PHE A 80 -14.50 -7.18 -6.64
CA PHE A 80 -13.96 -6.41 -7.76
C PHE A 80 -14.45 -4.97 -7.79
N VAL A 81 -15.76 -4.76 -7.56
CA VAL A 81 -16.35 -3.42 -7.51
C VAL A 81 -15.79 -2.59 -6.34
N LEU A 82 -15.59 -3.24 -5.20
CA LEU A 82 -14.98 -2.59 -4.02
C LEU A 82 -13.54 -2.18 -4.30
N GLY A 83 -12.76 -3.06 -4.95
CA GLY A 83 -11.40 -2.75 -5.39
C GLY A 83 -11.33 -1.55 -6.33
N LEU A 84 -12.24 -1.47 -7.32
CA LEU A 84 -12.33 -0.30 -8.22
C LEU A 84 -12.65 0.99 -7.45
N ARG A 85 -13.59 0.94 -6.50
CA ARG A 85 -13.94 2.05 -5.62
C ARG A 85 -12.73 2.50 -4.80
N PHE A 86 -12.04 1.54 -4.18
CA PHE A 86 -10.83 1.83 -3.40
C PHE A 86 -9.79 2.57 -4.25
N VAL A 87 -9.45 2.04 -5.43
CA VAL A 87 -8.46 2.67 -6.32
C VAL A 87 -8.84 4.10 -6.69
N LYS A 88 -10.11 4.33 -7.07
CA LYS A 88 -10.60 5.68 -7.39
C LYS A 88 -10.48 6.63 -6.21
N LYS A 89 -10.91 6.20 -5.00
CA LYS A 89 -10.83 7.02 -3.78
C LYS A 89 -9.38 7.26 -3.36
N PHE A 90 -8.54 6.22 -3.37
CA PHE A 90 -7.12 6.38 -3.07
C PHE A 90 -6.48 7.42 -3.98
N ASN A 91 -6.65 7.29 -5.29
CA ASN A 91 -6.10 8.23 -6.27
C ASN A 91 -6.66 9.66 -6.12
N HIS A 92 -7.92 9.80 -5.70
CA HIS A 92 -8.56 11.10 -5.47
C HIS A 92 -8.03 11.80 -4.21
N TYR A 93 -7.90 11.06 -3.10
CA TYR A 93 -7.57 11.61 -1.79
C TYR A 93 -6.06 11.62 -1.48
N TYR A 94 -5.25 10.86 -2.20
CA TYR A 94 -3.81 10.89 -2.03
C TYR A 94 -3.23 12.22 -2.54
N LYS A 95 -2.47 12.91 -1.66
CA LYS A 95 -1.85 14.23 -1.92
C LYS A 95 -0.34 14.23 -1.67
N GLY A 96 0.24 13.03 -1.60
CA GLY A 96 1.68 12.87 -1.41
C GLY A 96 2.50 13.09 -2.67
N ASN A 97 3.81 12.93 -2.52
CA ASN A 97 4.80 13.20 -3.57
C ASN A 97 5.35 11.92 -4.23
N TYR A 98 4.88 10.75 -3.82
CA TYR A 98 5.33 9.48 -4.40
C TYR A 98 4.40 9.04 -5.53
N ASN A 99 4.97 8.40 -6.54
CA ASN A 99 4.17 7.76 -7.57
C ASN A 99 3.38 6.60 -6.97
N ILE A 100 2.11 6.48 -7.34
CA ILE A 100 1.27 5.36 -6.92
C ILE A 100 1.06 4.43 -8.10
N LYS A 101 1.38 3.15 -7.90
CA LYS A 101 1.10 2.07 -8.82
C LYS A 101 0.20 1.05 -8.14
N PHE A 102 -0.93 0.73 -8.75
CA PHE A 102 -1.86 -0.26 -8.20
C PHE A 102 -1.61 -1.63 -8.80
N TYR A 103 -1.63 -2.67 -7.96
CA TYR A 103 -1.59 -4.08 -8.33
C TYR A 103 -2.90 -4.73 -7.93
N LEU A 104 -3.77 -4.99 -8.90
CA LEU A 104 -5.06 -5.61 -8.67
C LEU A 104 -5.01 -7.09 -9.03
N PHE A 105 -5.20 -7.93 -8.02
CA PHE A 105 -5.39 -9.36 -8.18
C PHE A 105 -6.90 -9.62 -8.28
N SER A 106 -7.39 -9.91 -9.48
CA SER A 106 -8.82 -10.03 -9.75
C SER A 106 -9.11 -10.96 -10.93
N ASP A 107 -10.30 -11.52 -10.95
CA ASP A 107 -10.83 -12.33 -12.05
C ASP A 107 -11.19 -11.50 -13.29
N LEU A 108 -11.48 -10.21 -13.09
CA LEU A 108 -11.87 -9.27 -14.14
C LEU A 108 -10.82 -8.18 -14.35
N SER A 109 -10.67 -7.74 -15.61
CA SER A 109 -9.73 -6.67 -15.95
C SER A 109 -10.26 -5.28 -15.55
N PRO A 110 -9.50 -4.49 -14.76
CA PRO A 110 -9.89 -3.15 -14.36
C PRO A 110 -9.69 -2.09 -15.46
N LYS A 111 -9.02 -2.43 -16.56
CA LYS A 111 -8.53 -1.47 -17.58
C LYS A 111 -9.61 -0.55 -18.14
N VAL A 112 -10.80 -1.07 -18.37
CA VAL A 112 -11.94 -0.30 -18.92
C VAL A 112 -12.48 0.72 -17.91
N TYR A 113 -12.38 0.40 -16.60
CA TYR A 113 -12.96 1.20 -15.51
C TYR A 113 -12.00 2.22 -14.93
N LEU A 114 -10.69 2.05 -15.16
CA LEU A 114 -9.60 2.88 -14.60
C LEU A 114 -8.63 3.34 -15.70
N PRO A 115 -9.10 3.96 -16.80
CA PRO A 115 -8.27 4.19 -18.00
C PRO A 115 -7.13 5.20 -17.79
N LYS A 116 -7.17 6.01 -16.73
CA LYS A 116 -6.18 7.07 -16.43
C LYS A 116 -5.36 6.80 -15.17
N ILE A 117 -5.51 5.63 -14.57
CA ILE A 117 -4.80 5.26 -13.34
C ILE A 117 -3.80 4.17 -13.68
N ASP A 118 -2.59 4.26 -13.12
CA ASP A 118 -1.55 3.22 -13.30
C ASP A 118 -1.93 1.95 -12.52
N VAL A 119 -2.53 1.01 -13.23
CA VAL A 119 -3.01 -0.26 -12.67
C VAL A 119 -2.41 -1.43 -13.43
N THR A 120 -1.65 -2.26 -12.73
CA THR A 120 -1.23 -3.58 -13.20
C THR A 120 -2.28 -4.61 -12.77
N HIS A 121 -2.92 -5.26 -13.73
CA HIS A 121 -3.85 -6.36 -13.49
C HIS A 121 -3.11 -7.69 -13.46
N ILE A 122 -3.32 -8.45 -12.41
CA ILE A 122 -2.82 -9.82 -12.25
C ILE A 122 -4.04 -10.72 -12.10
N LYS A 123 -4.24 -11.60 -13.08
CA LYS A 123 -5.40 -12.50 -13.07
C LYS A 123 -5.31 -13.45 -11.88
N GLU A 124 -6.35 -13.46 -11.06
CA GLU A 124 -6.51 -14.33 -9.91
C GLU A 124 -7.98 -14.68 -9.74
N ASN A 125 -8.27 -15.94 -9.42
CA ASN A 125 -9.63 -16.43 -9.16
C ASN A 125 -9.66 -17.10 -7.78
N HIS A 126 -10.74 -16.87 -7.05
CA HIS A 126 -11.02 -17.55 -5.79
C HIS A 126 -12.48 -18.00 -5.79
N ASP A 127 -12.73 -19.24 -5.43
CA ASP A 127 -14.10 -19.76 -5.33
C ASP A 127 -14.76 -19.30 -4.04
N HIS A 128 -13.95 -19.10 -3.00
CA HIS A 128 -14.41 -18.69 -1.68
C HIS A 128 -13.60 -17.53 -1.10
N TRP A 129 -14.25 -16.75 -0.25
CA TRP A 129 -13.64 -15.61 0.47
C TRP A 129 -12.34 -15.99 1.22
N HIS A 130 -12.32 -17.15 1.89
CA HIS A 130 -11.13 -17.64 2.61
C HIS A 130 -9.90 -17.82 1.72
N GLU A 131 -10.08 -18.19 0.46
CA GLU A 131 -8.97 -18.35 -0.47
C GLU A 131 -8.33 -17.00 -0.79
N GLY A 132 -9.15 -15.96 -0.99
CA GLY A 132 -8.68 -14.59 -1.19
C GLY A 132 -7.84 -14.12 0.00
N THR A 133 -8.36 -14.30 1.20
CA THR A 133 -7.68 -13.93 2.44
C THR A 133 -6.36 -14.67 2.60
N ASN A 134 -6.34 -15.99 2.43
CA ASN A 134 -5.13 -16.80 2.56
C ASN A 134 -4.14 -16.64 1.40
N SER A 135 -4.55 -16.05 0.28
CA SER A 135 -3.67 -15.83 -0.88
C SER A 135 -2.81 -14.56 -0.78
N LYS A 136 -3.05 -13.68 0.17
CA LYS A 136 -2.37 -12.37 0.31
C LYS A 136 -0.86 -12.49 0.19
N PHE A 137 -0.25 -13.32 1.03
CA PHE A 137 1.22 -13.45 1.07
C PHE A 137 1.76 -14.04 -0.24
N LYS A 138 1.14 -15.09 -0.76
CA LYS A 138 1.49 -15.70 -2.06
C LYS A 138 1.43 -14.67 -3.19
N ASN A 139 0.44 -13.80 -3.18
CA ASN A 139 0.22 -12.82 -4.23
C ASN A 139 1.21 -11.66 -4.14
N ILE A 140 1.49 -11.15 -2.94
CA ILE A 140 2.47 -10.09 -2.74
C ILE A 140 3.88 -10.55 -3.16
N ILE A 141 4.26 -11.79 -2.89
CA ILE A 141 5.56 -12.34 -3.32
C ILE A 141 5.75 -12.29 -4.85
N LYS A 142 4.68 -12.40 -5.65
CA LYS A 142 4.76 -12.25 -7.11
C LYS A 142 5.31 -10.88 -7.55
N LEU A 143 5.23 -9.87 -6.68
CA LEU A 143 5.68 -8.52 -6.95
C LEU A 143 7.18 -8.28 -6.66
N GLU A 144 7.94 -9.29 -6.28
CA GLU A 144 9.36 -9.18 -5.92
C GLU A 144 10.20 -8.48 -7.01
N LYS A 145 9.87 -8.72 -8.29
CA LYS A 145 10.56 -8.16 -9.44
C LYS A 145 9.98 -6.83 -9.94
N GLU A 146 8.87 -6.37 -9.37
CA GLU A 146 8.23 -5.14 -9.78
C GLU A 146 9.05 -3.91 -9.38
N ASN A 147 8.98 -2.87 -10.22
CA ASN A 147 9.70 -1.62 -9.97
C ASN A 147 8.88 -0.70 -9.06
N CYS A 148 8.98 -0.93 -7.75
CA CYS A 148 8.45 -0.05 -6.70
C CYS A 148 9.39 -0.08 -5.50
N ASP A 149 9.42 1.01 -4.72
CA ASP A 149 10.27 1.15 -3.53
C ASP A 149 9.57 0.64 -2.27
N TYR A 150 8.24 0.74 -2.25
CA TYR A 150 7.37 0.34 -1.15
C TYR A 150 6.22 -0.51 -1.66
N ILE A 151 5.72 -1.40 -0.82
CA ILE A 151 4.51 -2.18 -1.06
C ILE A 151 3.60 -2.03 0.15
N TYR A 152 2.31 -1.73 -0.10
CA TYR A 152 1.27 -1.73 0.91
C TYR A 152 0.06 -2.52 0.45
N TYR A 153 -0.40 -3.39 1.32
CA TYR A 153 -1.62 -4.15 1.13
C TYR A 153 -2.80 -3.42 1.80
N PHE A 154 -3.92 -3.38 1.11
CA PHE A 154 -5.22 -2.95 1.65
C PHE A 154 -6.31 -3.93 1.25
N ASP A 155 -7.22 -4.23 2.17
CA ASP A 155 -8.44 -4.94 1.80
C ASP A 155 -9.29 -4.07 0.85
N ALA A 156 -9.94 -4.74 -0.10
CA ALA A 156 -10.71 -4.09 -1.17
C ALA A 156 -11.88 -3.23 -0.66
N ASP A 157 -12.43 -3.56 0.51
CA ASP A 157 -13.53 -2.86 1.15
C ASP A 157 -13.10 -1.67 2.03
N THR A 158 -11.79 -1.40 2.11
CA THR A 158 -11.26 -0.22 2.78
C THR A 158 -11.87 1.05 2.16
N ASN A 159 -12.34 1.97 2.99
CA ASN A 159 -12.88 3.25 2.55
C ASN A 159 -11.91 4.39 2.87
N ILE A 160 -11.80 5.35 1.95
CA ILE A 160 -10.98 6.56 2.10
C ILE A 160 -11.90 7.76 1.85
N ASP A 161 -11.97 8.71 2.77
CA ASP A 161 -12.88 9.86 2.70
C ASP A 161 -12.21 11.22 3.00
N LYS A 162 -10.90 11.24 3.26
CA LYS A 162 -10.12 12.46 3.55
C LYS A 162 -8.78 12.44 2.84
N ASN A 163 -8.25 13.63 2.56
CA ASN A 163 -6.91 13.79 2.02
C ASN A 163 -5.86 13.21 2.97
N PHE A 164 -4.88 12.54 2.39
CA PHE A 164 -3.75 11.95 3.10
C PHE A 164 -2.51 11.92 2.20
N ASP A 165 -1.35 11.70 2.79
CA ASP A 165 -0.09 11.49 2.12
C ASP A 165 0.67 10.28 2.71
N GLU A 166 1.84 10.00 2.17
CA GLU A 166 2.66 8.87 2.61
C GLU A 166 3.25 9.00 4.02
N SER A 167 3.30 10.18 4.59
CA SER A 167 3.99 10.45 5.86
C SER A 167 3.46 9.62 7.03
N TRP A 168 2.16 9.34 7.04
CA TRP A 168 1.54 8.60 8.13
C TRP A 168 1.78 7.08 8.06
N PHE A 169 2.12 6.52 6.91
CA PHE A 169 2.32 5.07 6.77
C PHE A 169 3.71 4.64 6.26
N LEU A 170 4.62 5.55 5.87
CA LEU A 170 5.97 5.17 5.46
C LEU A 170 6.76 4.53 6.61
N GLY A 171 7.44 3.43 6.32
CA GLY A 171 8.31 2.72 7.25
C GLY A 171 9.02 1.54 6.59
N GLU A 172 9.93 0.90 7.32
CA GLU A 172 10.63 -0.31 6.89
C GLU A 172 9.66 -1.49 6.79
N LEU A 173 8.95 -1.74 7.90
CA LEU A 173 7.83 -2.67 7.99
C LEU A 173 6.76 -2.03 8.87
N VAL A 174 5.53 -2.00 8.39
CA VAL A 174 4.42 -1.24 8.97
C VAL A 174 3.24 -2.18 9.17
N GLY A 175 2.65 -2.14 10.36
CA GLY A 175 1.40 -2.82 10.69
C GLY A 175 0.32 -1.85 11.11
N GLY A 176 -0.94 -2.16 10.85
CA GLY A 176 -2.07 -1.40 11.36
C GLY A 176 -2.60 -1.97 12.67
N GLU A 177 -2.76 -1.13 13.71
CA GLU A 177 -3.42 -1.55 14.93
C GLU A 177 -4.91 -1.81 14.68
N HIS A 178 -5.41 -2.95 15.11
CA HIS A 178 -6.82 -3.29 14.99
C HIS A 178 -7.67 -2.42 15.91
N TYR A 179 -8.68 -1.75 15.35
CA TYR A 179 -9.53 -0.80 16.11
C TYR A 179 -10.66 -1.47 16.90
N GLY A 180 -10.93 -2.77 16.67
CA GLY A 180 -11.97 -3.53 17.35
C GLY A 180 -11.83 -3.55 18.87
N ASN A 181 -12.68 -4.27 19.54
CA ASN A 181 -12.76 -4.27 21.02
C ASN A 181 -11.37 -4.37 21.67
N ARG A 182 -10.74 -3.22 21.93
CA ARG A 182 -9.38 -3.09 22.45
C ARG A 182 -9.20 -3.86 23.76
N SER A 183 -10.22 -3.92 24.62
CA SER A 183 -10.15 -4.65 25.88
C SER A 183 -10.02 -6.15 25.67
N TRP A 184 -10.71 -6.71 24.70
CA TRP A 184 -10.64 -8.13 24.36
C TRP A 184 -9.33 -8.48 23.65
N LEU A 185 -8.90 -7.65 22.70
CA LEU A 185 -7.66 -7.87 21.96
C LEU A 185 -6.42 -7.59 22.81
N SER A 186 -6.42 -6.50 23.61
CA SER A 186 -5.30 -6.14 24.48
C SER A 186 -5.06 -7.14 25.62
N ASN A 187 -6.11 -7.88 26.02
CA ASN A 187 -5.97 -9.00 26.97
C ASN A 187 -5.41 -10.28 26.30
N GLY A 188 -5.02 -10.20 25.04
CA GLY A 188 -4.43 -11.30 24.31
C GLY A 188 -5.40 -12.41 23.88
N LYS A 189 -6.72 -12.22 24.06
CA LYS A 189 -7.72 -13.27 23.72
C LYS A 189 -7.91 -13.47 22.21
N GLY A 190 -7.60 -12.46 21.39
CA GLY A 190 -7.69 -12.54 19.94
C GLY A 190 -6.56 -13.33 19.27
N PHE A 191 -5.49 -13.60 20.00
CA PHE A 191 -4.34 -14.31 19.45
C PHE A 191 -4.55 -15.82 19.45
N ASP A 192 -3.93 -16.50 18.48
CA ASP A 192 -3.87 -17.95 18.48
C ASP A 192 -3.03 -18.46 19.65
N ARG A 193 -3.62 -19.34 20.47
CA ARG A 193 -3.00 -19.94 21.66
C ARG A 193 -2.65 -21.41 21.49
N ASN A 194 -2.91 -21.96 20.30
CA ASN A 194 -2.60 -23.35 20.01
C ASN A 194 -1.12 -23.50 19.61
N LYS A 195 -0.35 -24.17 20.46
CA LYS A 195 1.09 -24.39 20.28
C LYS A 195 1.46 -25.25 19.07
N ILE A 196 0.48 -25.91 18.45
CA ILE A 196 0.70 -26.76 17.29
C ILE A 196 0.97 -25.91 16.04
N GLY A 197 0.26 -24.78 15.90
CA GLY A 197 0.32 -23.91 14.73
C GLY A 197 1.47 -22.89 14.79
N LYS A 198 1.88 -22.44 13.61
CA LYS A 198 2.90 -21.38 13.44
C LYS A 198 2.37 -19.97 13.79
N SER A 199 1.06 -19.85 13.92
CA SER A 199 0.39 -18.61 14.37
C SER A 199 0.33 -18.47 15.89
N TYR A 200 0.93 -19.41 16.63
CA TYR A 200 0.95 -19.39 18.09
C TYR A 200 1.60 -18.14 18.67
N VAL A 201 0.90 -17.47 19.57
CA VAL A 201 1.41 -16.37 20.40
C VAL A 201 1.30 -16.77 21.88
N PRO A 202 2.39 -16.78 22.66
CA PRO A 202 2.34 -17.12 24.07
C PRO A 202 1.51 -16.11 24.87
N LEU A 203 0.81 -16.59 25.90
CA LEU A 203 0.13 -15.72 26.85
C LEU A 203 1.10 -15.37 28.00
N ASP A 204 1.40 -14.08 28.11
CA ASP A 204 2.13 -13.54 29.26
C ASP A 204 1.33 -12.36 29.84
N SER A 205 0.86 -12.50 31.06
CA SER A 205 0.08 -11.47 31.75
C SER A 205 0.85 -10.18 32.03
N LYS A 206 2.18 -10.20 31.90
CA LYS A 206 3.05 -9.04 32.07
C LYS A 206 3.25 -8.23 30.80
N LEU A 207 2.89 -8.79 29.63
CA LEU A 207 3.05 -8.12 28.33
C LEU A 207 1.78 -7.37 27.93
N LYS A 208 1.99 -6.19 27.38
CA LYS A 208 0.94 -5.48 26.65
C LYS A 208 0.97 -5.95 25.21
N TYR A 209 -0.14 -6.48 24.72
CA TYR A 209 -0.27 -6.95 23.34
C TYR A 209 -0.81 -5.84 22.45
N THR A 210 -0.21 -5.70 21.27
CA THR A 210 -0.79 -4.95 20.17
C THR A 210 -1.33 -5.94 19.15
N TYR A 211 -2.61 -5.87 18.83
CA TYR A 211 -3.22 -6.71 17.83
C TYR A 211 -3.24 -5.98 16.50
N TYR A 212 -2.65 -6.60 15.49
CA TYR A 212 -2.52 -6.02 14.16
C TYR A 212 -3.61 -6.52 13.22
N TYR A 213 -4.04 -5.64 12.36
CA TYR A 213 -5.12 -5.86 11.43
C TYR A 213 -4.63 -6.55 10.15
N GLY A 214 -5.36 -7.56 9.69
CA GLY A 214 -5.06 -8.26 8.45
C GLY A 214 -5.35 -7.43 7.19
N ALA A 215 -6.15 -6.37 7.32
CA ALA A 215 -6.57 -5.54 6.21
C ALA A 215 -5.56 -4.46 5.80
N PHE A 216 -4.50 -4.25 6.57
CA PHE A 216 -3.46 -3.29 6.24
C PHE A 216 -2.10 -3.67 6.82
N PHE A 217 -1.13 -3.77 5.96
CA PHE A 217 0.29 -3.84 6.29
C PHE A 217 1.14 -3.40 5.08
N GLY A 218 2.40 -3.10 5.30
CA GLY A 218 3.28 -2.71 4.20
C GLY A 218 4.65 -2.26 4.69
N GLY A 219 5.36 -1.53 3.83
CA GLY A 219 6.68 -1.00 4.12
C GLY A 219 7.58 -0.99 2.90
N LYS A 220 8.91 -0.95 3.09
CA LYS A 220 9.85 -1.15 2.00
C LYS A 220 9.62 -2.48 1.32
N LYS A 221 9.74 -2.52 0.00
CA LYS A 221 9.44 -3.70 -0.82
C LYS A 221 10.17 -4.94 -0.31
N GLU A 222 11.47 -4.86 -0.10
CA GLU A 222 12.30 -5.98 0.34
C GLU A 222 11.78 -6.57 1.66
N SER A 223 11.54 -5.72 2.66
CA SER A 223 11.06 -6.11 3.99
C SER A 223 9.66 -6.75 3.94
N VAL A 224 8.79 -6.22 3.08
CA VAL A 224 7.44 -6.76 2.88
C VAL A 224 7.48 -8.11 2.16
N ILE A 225 8.34 -8.26 1.17
CA ILE A 225 8.52 -9.53 0.46
C ILE A 225 9.04 -10.62 1.42
N ASP A 226 10.04 -10.31 2.23
CA ASP A 226 10.60 -11.25 3.22
C ASP A 226 9.58 -11.61 4.31
N PHE A 227 8.83 -10.63 4.79
CA PHE A 227 7.68 -10.84 5.68
C PHE A 227 6.67 -11.81 5.06
N CYS A 228 6.24 -11.55 3.83
CA CYS A 228 5.28 -12.42 3.14
C CYS A 228 5.83 -13.82 2.86
N LYS A 229 7.11 -13.96 2.52
CA LYS A 229 7.77 -15.28 2.36
C LYS A 229 7.73 -16.07 3.67
N THR A 230 8.03 -15.42 4.79
CA THR A 230 7.99 -16.06 6.12
C THR A 230 6.57 -16.51 6.47
N LEU A 231 5.57 -15.65 6.31
CA LEU A 231 4.17 -16.00 6.61
C LEU A 231 3.62 -17.06 5.66
N ARG A 232 4.03 -17.03 4.41
CA ARG A 232 3.70 -18.10 3.46
C ARG A 232 4.32 -19.44 3.88
N GLY A 233 5.54 -19.41 4.41
CA GLY A 233 6.18 -20.59 5.00
C GLY A 233 5.34 -21.16 6.16
N TYR A 234 4.87 -20.31 7.08
CA TYR A 234 4.00 -20.70 8.18
C TYR A 234 2.72 -21.39 7.69
N GLN A 235 2.04 -20.79 6.70
CA GLN A 235 0.84 -21.38 6.08
C GLN A 235 1.11 -22.78 5.48
N ILE A 236 2.26 -22.96 4.84
CA ILE A 236 2.64 -24.24 4.23
C ILE A 236 2.90 -25.30 5.30
N GLU A 237 3.56 -24.93 6.39
CA GLU A 237 3.86 -25.86 7.50
C GLU A 237 2.58 -26.27 8.23
N ASP A 238 1.71 -25.33 8.56
CA ASP A 238 0.44 -25.60 9.22
C ASP A 238 -0.48 -26.48 8.35
N LYS A 239 -0.49 -26.25 7.04
CA LYS A 239 -1.24 -27.08 6.11
C LYS A 239 -0.78 -28.55 6.10
N LYS A 240 0.52 -28.82 6.31
CA LYS A 240 1.04 -30.20 6.37
C LYS A 240 0.49 -30.99 7.56
N ILE A 241 0.11 -30.31 8.62
CA ILE A 241 -0.46 -30.91 9.83
C ILE A 241 -1.97 -30.68 9.93
N ASN A 242 -2.64 -30.23 8.84
CA ASN A 242 -4.05 -29.87 8.79
C ASN A 242 -4.47 -28.88 9.88
N TYR A 243 -3.61 -27.92 10.20
CA TYR A 243 -3.91 -26.88 11.14
C TYR A 243 -4.40 -25.61 10.42
N GLU A 244 -5.51 -25.06 10.89
CA GLU A 244 -6.04 -23.75 10.47
C GLU A 244 -6.10 -22.81 11.68
N PRO A 245 -5.49 -21.64 11.61
CA PRO A 245 -5.53 -20.68 12.70
C PRO A 245 -6.92 -20.02 12.82
N PRO A 246 -7.29 -19.54 14.02
CA PRO A 246 -8.65 -19.05 14.30
C PRO A 246 -9.04 -17.81 13.47
N VAL A 247 -8.08 -17.00 13.02
CA VAL A 247 -8.33 -15.78 12.23
C VAL A 247 -7.43 -15.75 10.99
N ASN A 248 -7.45 -16.84 10.22
CA ASN A 248 -6.78 -16.96 8.91
C ASN A 248 -5.38 -16.29 8.85
N ASP A 249 -5.18 -15.40 7.86
CA ASP A 249 -3.94 -14.64 7.62
C ASP A 249 -3.57 -13.72 8.78
N GLU A 250 -4.57 -13.14 9.47
CA GLU A 250 -4.36 -12.20 10.57
C GLU A 250 -3.68 -12.86 11.77
N SER A 251 -3.97 -14.15 12.03
CA SER A 251 -3.28 -14.90 13.08
C SER A 251 -1.78 -15.02 12.80
N TYR A 252 -1.37 -15.26 11.56
CA TYR A 252 0.05 -15.33 11.18
C TYR A 252 0.73 -13.95 11.27
N ILE A 253 0.05 -12.88 10.84
CA ILE A 253 0.54 -11.51 10.97
C ILE A 253 0.82 -11.19 12.43
N ASN A 254 -0.12 -11.50 13.30
CA ASN A 254 0.00 -11.25 14.74
C ASN A 254 1.09 -12.08 15.41
N ALA A 255 1.26 -13.34 15.02
CA ALA A 255 2.36 -14.16 15.52
C ALA A 255 3.72 -13.57 15.09
N TYR A 256 3.87 -13.20 13.83
CA TYR A 256 5.11 -12.60 13.34
C TYR A 256 5.42 -11.30 14.08
N PHE A 257 4.46 -10.36 14.15
CA PHE A 257 4.67 -9.07 14.80
C PHE A 257 4.81 -9.13 16.30
N HIS A 258 4.34 -10.19 16.95
CA HIS A 258 4.61 -10.42 18.36
C HIS A 258 6.11 -10.63 18.62
N PHE A 259 6.78 -11.43 17.76
CA PHE A 259 8.21 -11.73 17.91
C PHE A 259 9.11 -10.73 17.18
N ASN A 260 8.60 -10.07 16.16
CA ASN A 260 9.31 -9.11 15.28
C ASN A 260 8.44 -7.85 15.13
N PRO A 261 8.36 -6.99 16.14
CA PRO A 261 7.49 -5.80 16.07
C PRO A 261 7.78 -4.94 14.85
N PRO A 262 6.75 -4.43 14.16
CA PRO A 262 6.96 -3.57 13.02
C PRO A 262 7.64 -2.26 13.45
N GLN A 263 8.46 -1.69 12.57
CA GLN A 263 9.13 -0.41 12.85
C GLN A 263 8.10 0.70 13.11
N LYS A 264 6.95 0.65 12.45
CA LYS A 264 5.87 1.62 12.61
C LYS A 264 4.53 0.91 12.78
N THR A 265 3.81 1.31 13.79
CA THR A 265 2.41 0.94 13.98
C THR A 265 1.54 2.13 13.62
N VAL A 266 0.67 1.95 12.63
CA VAL A 266 -0.37 2.94 12.32
C VAL A 266 -1.53 2.73 13.29
N LEU A 267 -1.76 3.74 14.14
CA LEU A 267 -2.73 3.63 15.23
C LEU A 267 -4.17 3.69 14.70
N THR A 268 -5.08 3.10 15.44
CA THR A 268 -6.52 3.11 15.16
C THR A 268 -7.07 4.51 14.85
N GLU A 269 -6.61 5.54 15.57
CA GLU A 269 -7.06 6.91 15.34
C GLU A 269 -6.68 7.44 13.95
N GLN A 270 -5.55 6.97 13.41
CA GLN A 270 -5.10 7.29 12.06
C GLN A 270 -5.90 6.53 10.99
N PHE A 271 -6.44 5.36 11.33
CA PHE A 271 -7.31 4.59 10.44
C PHE A 271 -8.75 5.08 10.38
N LYS A 272 -9.22 5.86 11.36
CA LYS A 272 -10.62 6.31 11.41
C LYS A 272 -11.06 7.07 10.16
N PHE A 273 -10.16 7.70 9.45
CA PHE A 273 -10.47 8.37 8.20
C PHE A 273 -10.34 7.45 6.96
N LEU A 274 -9.66 6.29 7.10
CA LEU A 274 -9.64 5.25 6.08
C LEU A 274 -10.83 4.30 6.19
N ILE A 275 -11.45 4.26 7.37
CA ILE A 275 -12.56 3.38 7.72
C ILE A 275 -13.74 4.27 8.05
N SER A 276 -14.88 4.07 7.41
CA SER A 276 -16.07 4.91 7.67
C SER A 276 -16.42 4.94 9.16
N ASP A 277 -16.87 6.10 9.66
CA ASP A 277 -17.29 6.35 11.07
C ASP A 277 -18.39 5.40 11.61
N LYS A 278 -18.91 4.50 10.79
CA LYS A 278 -20.04 3.61 11.12
C LYS A 278 -19.63 2.18 11.42
N GLY A 279 -18.43 1.99 11.93
CA GLY A 279 -18.00 0.72 12.48
C GLY A 279 -17.47 -0.24 11.40
N GLY A 280 -16.24 -0.45 11.42
CA GLY A 280 -15.54 -1.61 10.95
C GLY A 280 -15.34 -1.74 9.46
N ILE A 281 -14.11 -2.01 9.12
CA ILE A 281 -13.76 -2.71 7.89
C ILE A 281 -14.58 -3.99 7.88
N GLY A 282 -15.42 -4.16 6.86
CA GLY A 282 -16.26 -5.35 6.73
C GLY A 282 -17.74 -5.17 7.09
N GLU A 283 -18.21 -4.01 7.57
CA GLU A 283 -19.65 -3.78 7.65
C GLU A 283 -20.23 -3.45 6.26
N THR A 284 -20.61 -4.50 5.58
CA THR A 284 -21.27 -4.54 4.27
C THR A 284 -22.60 -3.78 4.20
N ARG A 285 -23.13 -3.21 5.28
CA ARG A 285 -24.46 -2.59 5.33
C ARG A 285 -24.56 -1.31 4.50
N ASN A 286 -23.51 -0.51 4.41
CA ASN A 286 -23.47 0.67 3.53
C ASN A 286 -22.92 0.36 2.13
N THR A 287 -22.28 -0.79 1.94
CA THR A 287 -21.72 -1.22 0.64
C THR A 287 -22.79 -1.46 -0.41
N LYS A 288 -24.02 -1.87 -0.05
CA LYS A 288 -25.10 -2.08 -1.03
C LYS A 288 -25.49 -0.79 -1.75
N LEU A 289 -25.55 0.34 -1.04
CA LEU A 289 -25.87 1.63 -1.64
C LEU A 289 -24.68 2.18 -2.44
N ASP A 290 -23.46 2.03 -1.94
CA ASP A 290 -22.24 2.42 -2.63
C ASP A 290 -21.99 1.56 -3.88
N ILE A 291 -22.23 0.26 -3.80
CA ILE A 291 -22.18 -0.65 -4.98
C ILE A 291 -23.24 -0.24 -5.99
N LYS A 292 -24.46 0.07 -5.56
CA LYS A 292 -25.51 0.53 -6.46
C LYS A 292 -25.14 1.86 -7.14
N ASN A 293 -24.59 2.81 -6.43
CA ASN A 293 -24.16 4.08 -6.98
C ASN A 293 -22.97 3.91 -7.95
N MET A 294 -22.02 3.05 -7.62
CA MET A 294 -20.93 2.71 -8.54
C MET A 294 -21.40 1.97 -9.77
N LEU A 295 -22.35 1.07 -9.64
CA LEU A 295 -22.98 0.40 -10.79
C LEU A 295 -23.66 1.42 -11.69
N ILE A 296 -24.34 2.41 -11.13
CA ILE A 296 -24.94 3.53 -11.87
C ILE A 296 -23.85 4.35 -12.60
N GLU A 297 -22.75 4.68 -11.93
CA GLU A 297 -21.61 5.36 -12.55
C GLU A 297 -20.95 4.52 -13.66
N MET A 298 -20.82 3.21 -13.44
CA MET A 298 -20.29 2.26 -14.43
C MET A 298 -21.23 2.12 -15.64
N LEU A 299 -22.55 2.11 -15.41
CA LEU A 299 -23.58 2.08 -16.46
C LEU A 299 -23.64 3.37 -17.27
N ALA A 300 -23.26 4.50 -16.70
CA ALA A 300 -23.16 5.79 -17.40
C ALA A 300 -21.94 5.86 -18.34
N CYS A 301 -20.96 4.96 -18.23
CA CYS A 301 -19.88 4.80 -19.20
C CYS A 301 -20.42 4.04 -20.42
N LYS A 302 -20.70 4.76 -21.51
CA LYS A 302 -21.51 4.39 -22.68
C LYS A 302 -21.16 3.11 -23.47
N ASP A 303 -20.08 2.37 -23.20
CA ASP A 303 -19.64 1.35 -24.15
C ASP A 303 -19.73 -0.11 -23.70
N LYS A 304 -19.98 -0.41 -22.44
CA LYS A 304 -20.26 -1.81 -21.98
C LYS A 304 -20.99 -1.81 -20.66
N VAL A 305 -22.20 -2.33 -20.66
CA VAL A 305 -23.02 -2.53 -19.47
C VAL A 305 -22.70 -3.91 -18.89
N TYR A 306 -22.30 -3.95 -17.62
CA TYR A 306 -22.13 -5.20 -16.88
C TYR A 306 -23.15 -5.24 -15.76
N ASP A 307 -23.83 -6.37 -15.63
CA ASP A 307 -24.78 -6.62 -14.55
C ASP A 307 -24.18 -7.64 -13.56
N ILE A 308 -24.22 -7.33 -12.28
CA ILE A 308 -23.77 -8.22 -11.20
C ILE A 308 -25.02 -8.88 -10.63
N VAL A 309 -25.40 -10.02 -11.14
CA VAL A 309 -26.51 -10.83 -10.64
C VAL A 309 -25.95 -12.11 -10.03
N HIS A 310 -26.18 -12.32 -8.75
CA HIS A 310 -25.77 -13.52 -8.01
C HIS A 310 -24.28 -13.87 -8.09
N GLY A 311 -23.40 -12.86 -7.96
CA GLY A 311 -21.95 -13.05 -8.00
C GLY A 311 -21.37 -13.40 -9.38
N LYS A 312 -22.18 -13.31 -10.45
CA LYS A 312 -21.74 -13.45 -11.84
C LYS A 312 -21.90 -12.12 -12.56
N ILE A 313 -20.84 -11.67 -13.23
CA ILE A 313 -20.92 -10.52 -14.12
C ILE A 313 -21.33 -11.01 -15.49
N LYS A 314 -22.49 -10.56 -15.96
CA LYS A 314 -22.92 -10.78 -17.35
C LYS A 314 -22.69 -9.52 -18.16
N THR A 315 -22.11 -9.66 -19.33
CA THR A 315 -22.06 -8.60 -20.34
C THR A 315 -23.46 -8.47 -20.93
N ILE A 316 -24.02 -7.27 -20.85
CA ILE A 316 -25.24 -6.93 -21.56
C ILE A 316 -24.78 -6.22 -22.84
N ASN A 317 -25.09 -6.81 -23.99
CA ASN A 317 -24.83 -6.21 -25.31
C ASN A 317 -25.78 -5.04 -25.57
#